data_96ee2cfb5a3a4b3125388eeb37f519dd
#
_entry.id   96ee2cfb5a3a4b3125388eeb37f519dd
#
_cell.length_a   1.000
_cell.length_b   1.000
_cell.length_c   1.000
_cell.angle_alpha   90.00
_cell.angle_beta   90.00
_cell.angle_gamma   90.00
#
_symmetry.space_group_name_H-M   'P 1'
#
loop_
_entity.id
_entity.type
_entity.pdbx_description
1 polymer ?
#
loop_
_entity_poly.entity_id
_entity_poly.type
_entity_poly.pdbx_seq_one_letter_code
_entity_poly.pdbx_strand_id
1 'polypeptide(L)'
;MNKLCSVPRATAAFTVLSLALGCREAGPSAERSRPSAAAAAAASVTAAAEASAAATAPGVSEPATMEAIEPEGPRAQPGLTRTTSEQLLASIRGSGKKATLVNAWASWCGPCRRELPMLQALAANLKPQGVEIVLVSVDEEKDEAKAVSYLKDNHITLRSYLVSGSVADFKQGINPRWPGMLPASFLFDRGARLVHFWGGEAFENELVPVMEAFLAGKPIAAETNYGLAPGKLE
;
A
#
# COMPACT_ATOMS: atom_id res chain seq x y z
N MET A 1 48.32 -7.25 46.34
CA MET A 1 47.51 -7.64 47.50
C MET A 1 46.12 -7.90 47.05
N ASN A 2 45.76 -9.19 46.97
CA ASN A 2 44.50 -9.74 46.54
C ASN A 2 43.35 -9.35 47.46
N LYS A 3 42.20 -9.05 46.89
CA LYS A 3 40.92 -9.36 47.53
C LYS A 3 39.92 -9.83 46.46
N LEU A 4 39.77 -11.15 46.38
CA LEU A 4 38.62 -11.82 45.80
C LEU A 4 37.40 -11.50 46.64
N CYS A 5 36.30 -11.06 46.00
CA CYS A 5 34.97 -11.09 46.58
C CYS A 5 34.13 -12.15 45.88
N SER A 6 33.84 -13.17 46.71
CA SER A 6 33.03 -14.34 46.38
C SER A 6 31.55 -13.97 46.32
N VAL A 7 30.85 -14.44 45.28
CA VAL A 7 29.40 -14.32 45.15
C VAL A 7 28.74 -15.65 45.49
N PRO A 8 27.71 -15.71 46.37
CA PRO A 8 27.06 -16.96 46.69
C PRO A 8 26.04 -17.35 45.62
N ARG A 9 26.10 -18.61 45.25
CA ARG A 9 25.08 -19.34 44.45
C ARG A 9 23.83 -19.53 45.29
N ALA A 10 22.70 -18.99 44.81
CA ALA A 10 21.38 -19.34 45.32
C ALA A 10 20.79 -20.43 44.42
N THR A 11 20.68 -21.63 44.97
CA THR A 11 19.91 -22.76 44.48
C THR A 11 18.43 -22.55 44.84
N ALA A 12 17.56 -22.37 43.86
CA ALA A 12 16.12 -22.42 44.09
C ALA A 12 15.56 -23.70 43.49
N ALA A 13 14.93 -24.48 44.38
CA ALA A 13 14.35 -25.78 44.10
C ALA A 13 13.09 -25.69 43.23
N PHE A 14 13.00 -26.55 42.21
CA PHE A 14 11.81 -26.84 41.44
C PHE A 14 10.85 -27.69 42.28
N THR A 15 9.67 -27.17 42.51
CA THR A 15 8.52 -27.97 42.98
C THR A 15 7.65 -28.28 41.80
N VAL A 16 7.65 -29.53 41.39
CA VAL A 16 6.73 -30.13 40.44
C VAL A 16 5.39 -30.36 41.14
N LEU A 17 4.34 -29.77 40.66
CA LEU A 17 2.97 -30.13 41.03
C LEU A 17 2.24 -30.65 39.77
N SER A 18 2.20 -31.96 39.66
CA SER A 18 1.29 -32.71 38.76
C SER A 18 -0.08 -32.81 39.40
N LEU A 19 -1.11 -32.63 38.66
CA LEU A 19 -2.47 -33.27 38.76
C LEU A 19 -3.31 -32.66 37.63
N ALA A 20 -3.89 -33.33 36.85
CA ALA A 20 -4.68 -34.50 36.63
C ALA A 20 -5.65 -34.23 35.46
N LEU A 21 -5.68 -35.19 34.62
CA LEU A 21 -6.69 -35.57 33.64
C LEU A 21 -8.11 -35.00 33.85
N GLY A 22 -8.67 -34.52 32.75
CA GLY A 22 -10.11 -34.34 32.57
C GLY A 22 -10.42 -34.51 31.09
N CYS A 23 -10.53 -35.76 30.66
CA CYS A 23 -11.21 -36.12 29.40
C CYS A 23 -12.70 -35.75 29.55
N ARG A 24 -13.23 -35.04 28.59
CA ARG A 24 -14.66 -35.04 28.35
C ARG A 24 -14.97 -35.09 26.89
N GLU A 25 -15.72 -36.12 26.61
CA GLU A 25 -16.09 -36.70 25.33
C GLU A 25 -16.94 -35.80 24.45
N ALA A 26 -16.93 -36.22 23.19
CA ALA A 26 -17.71 -35.84 22.06
C ALA A 26 -19.23 -35.79 22.30
N GLY A 27 -19.88 -34.89 21.64
CA GLY A 27 -21.32 -34.87 21.38
C GLY A 27 -21.57 -34.27 19.98
N PRO A 28 -22.50 -34.85 19.22
CA PRO A 28 -22.51 -34.81 17.76
C PRO A 28 -23.39 -33.72 17.14
N SER A 29 -23.08 -33.42 15.90
CA SER A 29 -23.97 -33.05 14.78
C SER A 29 -25.28 -32.35 15.09
N ALA A 30 -25.39 -31.13 14.56
CA ALA A 30 -26.67 -30.61 14.08
C ALA A 30 -26.46 -29.95 12.71
N GLU A 31 -26.63 -30.75 11.72
CA GLU A 31 -27.07 -30.45 10.38
C GLU A 31 -28.46 -29.80 10.41
N ARG A 32 -28.65 -28.67 9.83
CA ARG A 32 -29.93 -28.12 9.26
C ARG A 32 -29.62 -26.75 8.66
N SER A 33 -29.74 -26.64 7.48
CA SER A 33 -30.81 -26.55 6.46
C SER A 33 -30.71 -25.23 5.76
N ARG A 34 -30.37 -25.30 4.51
CA ARG A 34 -30.71 -24.26 3.52
C ARG A 34 -32.24 -24.13 3.43
N PRO A 35 -32.77 -22.99 3.07
CA PRO A 35 -33.82 -22.97 2.09
C PRO A 35 -33.33 -22.37 0.77
N SER A 36 -33.67 -23.12 -0.24
CA SER A 36 -33.71 -22.80 -1.64
C SER A 36 -35.05 -22.14 -1.97
N ALA A 37 -35.03 -21.48 -3.15
CA ALA A 37 -36.15 -21.14 -4.05
C ALA A 37 -36.86 -19.82 -3.80
N ALA A 38 -36.73 -18.91 -4.74
CA ALA A 38 -37.43 -18.75 -6.01
C ALA A 38 -38.76 -18.00 -5.86
N ALA A 39 -38.86 -16.95 -6.62
CA ALA A 39 -39.96 -16.48 -7.50
C ALA A 39 -39.74 -15.00 -7.76
N ALA A 40 -39.34 -14.56 -8.95
CA ALA A 40 -40.19 -14.30 -10.10
C ALA A 40 -41.36 -13.32 -9.83
N ALA A 41 -41.20 -12.10 -10.31
CA ALA A 41 -42.31 -11.33 -10.84
C ALA A 41 -41.78 -10.30 -11.86
N ALA A 42 -42.05 -10.60 -13.10
CA ALA A 42 -42.00 -9.69 -14.22
C ALA A 42 -43.20 -8.73 -14.13
N ALA A 43 -42.97 -7.47 -14.45
CA ALA A 43 -44.02 -6.58 -14.87
C ALA A 43 -43.49 -5.72 -16.01
N SER A 44 -43.86 -6.12 -17.17
CA SER A 44 -43.87 -5.33 -18.40
C SER A 44 -45.00 -4.31 -18.33
N VAL A 45 -44.76 -3.07 -18.72
CA VAL A 45 -45.81 -2.20 -19.24
C VAL A 45 -45.23 -1.40 -20.40
N THR A 46 -45.90 -1.58 -21.46
CA THR A 46 -45.79 -1.11 -22.85
C THR A 46 -46.00 0.40 -23.01
N ALA A 47 -45.21 0.95 -23.92
CA ALA A 47 -45.55 1.81 -25.05
C ALA A 47 -46.62 2.91 -24.92
N ALA A 48 -46.28 4.12 -25.34
CA ALA A 48 -47.05 4.88 -26.33
C ALA A 48 -46.16 5.93 -26.98
N ALA A 49 -46.15 5.87 -28.28
CA ALA A 49 -45.62 6.85 -29.20
C ALA A 49 -46.62 7.98 -29.42
N GLU A 50 -46.14 9.14 -29.92
CA GLU A 50 -46.69 10.01 -31.03
C GLU A 50 -46.04 11.37 -30.85
N ALA A 51 -45.16 11.81 -31.72
CA ALA A 51 -45.33 12.45 -33.02
C ALA A 51 -45.98 13.85 -32.91
N SER A 52 -45.27 14.88 -33.29
CA SER A 52 -45.64 15.88 -34.29
C SER A 52 -44.73 17.10 -34.33
N ALA A 53 -44.15 17.30 -35.48
CA ALA A 53 -44.08 18.44 -36.40
C ALA A 53 -43.20 19.66 -36.06
N ALA A 54 -42.19 19.78 -36.84
CA ALA A 54 -41.70 20.85 -37.71
C ALA A 54 -42.06 22.32 -37.40
N ALA A 55 -41.02 23.17 -37.27
CA ALA A 55 -40.94 24.51 -37.87
C ALA A 55 -39.48 25.01 -37.85
N THR A 56 -38.90 25.09 -39.04
CA THR A 56 -38.19 26.20 -39.70
C THR A 56 -37.23 27.06 -38.89
N ALA A 57 -35.95 27.03 -39.32
CA ALA A 57 -34.88 28.02 -39.05
C ALA A 57 -35.20 29.41 -39.64
N PRO A 58 -34.51 30.52 -39.24
CA PRO A 58 -33.13 30.73 -39.68
C PRO A 58 -32.20 31.46 -38.69
N GLY A 59 -30.95 31.14 -38.81
CA GLY A 59 -29.76 31.96 -38.71
C GLY A 59 -29.65 33.03 -37.62
N VAL A 60 -28.75 32.80 -36.68
CA VAL A 60 -27.94 33.86 -36.06
C VAL A 60 -26.56 33.30 -35.73
N SER A 61 -25.58 34.06 -36.16
CA SER A 61 -24.14 33.96 -36.01
C SER A 61 -23.66 33.37 -34.67
N GLU A 62 -22.73 32.44 -34.76
CA GLU A 62 -21.88 32.01 -33.69
C GLU A 62 -21.08 33.19 -33.11
N PRO A 63 -21.08 33.39 -31.79
CA PRO A 63 -19.93 33.96 -31.15
C PRO A 63 -18.99 32.79 -30.82
N ALA A 64 -17.78 32.86 -31.32
CA ALA A 64 -16.67 31.98 -30.90
C ALA A 64 -16.60 31.92 -29.38
N THR A 65 -17.13 30.85 -28.82
CA THR A 65 -16.90 30.51 -27.41
C THR A 65 -15.43 30.13 -27.31
N MET A 66 -14.65 31.05 -26.80
CA MET A 66 -13.35 30.73 -26.26
C MET A 66 -13.60 29.65 -25.21
N GLU A 67 -13.37 28.42 -25.61
CA GLU A 67 -13.27 27.28 -24.73
C GLU A 67 -12.20 27.64 -23.69
N ALA A 68 -12.64 27.95 -22.47
CA ALA A 68 -11.76 28.12 -21.35
C ALA A 68 -10.96 26.82 -21.24
N ILE A 69 -9.68 26.89 -21.58
CA ILE A 69 -8.71 25.84 -21.28
C ILE A 69 -8.65 25.83 -19.76
N GLU A 70 -9.50 25.02 -19.14
CA GLU A 70 -9.32 24.59 -17.77
C GLU A 70 -7.87 24.06 -17.69
N PRO A 71 -7.05 24.53 -16.74
CA PRO A 71 -5.74 23.93 -16.55
C PRO A 71 -5.97 22.48 -16.13
N GLU A 72 -5.87 21.58 -17.11
CA GLU A 72 -5.78 20.16 -16.82
C GLU A 72 -4.62 20.00 -15.83
N GLY A 73 -4.96 19.82 -14.56
CA GLY A 73 -4.02 19.34 -13.56
C GLY A 73 -3.33 18.10 -14.15
N PRO A 74 -2.08 17.80 -13.80
CA PRO A 74 -1.30 16.76 -14.46
C PRO A 74 -2.13 15.48 -14.50
N ARG A 75 -2.73 15.18 -15.68
CA ARG A 75 -3.25 13.86 -15.99
C ARG A 75 -2.11 12.92 -15.69
N ALA A 76 -2.34 11.97 -14.78
CA ALA A 76 -1.39 10.91 -14.51
C ALA A 76 -1.16 10.17 -15.85
N GLN A 77 -0.16 10.61 -16.59
CA GLN A 77 0.30 9.92 -17.78
C GLN A 77 0.74 8.53 -17.32
N PRO A 78 0.44 7.47 -18.04
CA PRO A 78 1.01 6.15 -17.78
C PRO A 78 2.49 6.18 -18.14
N GLY A 79 3.30 6.75 -17.28
CA GLY A 79 4.74 6.89 -17.43
C GLY A 79 5.39 7.03 -16.07
N LEU A 80 6.61 6.57 -15.96
CA LEU A 80 7.39 6.69 -14.75
C LEU A 80 8.11 8.05 -14.73
N THR A 81 7.88 8.82 -13.66
CA THR A 81 8.64 10.04 -13.42
C THR A 81 9.99 9.66 -12.80
N ARG A 82 11.09 10.16 -13.36
CA ARG A 82 12.43 9.90 -12.81
C ARG A 82 12.60 10.63 -11.48
N THR A 83 13.20 9.95 -10.50
CA THR A 83 13.41 10.53 -9.17
C THR A 83 14.68 10.02 -8.50
N THR A 84 15.31 10.89 -7.73
CA THR A 84 16.30 10.53 -6.70
C THR A 84 15.60 10.41 -5.35
N SER A 85 16.29 9.87 -4.35
CA SER A 85 15.77 9.82 -2.98
C SER A 85 15.45 11.22 -2.43
N GLU A 86 16.31 12.20 -2.71
CA GLU A 86 16.12 13.58 -2.29
C GLU A 86 14.87 14.21 -2.92
N GLN A 87 14.69 14.05 -4.23
CA GLN A 87 13.54 14.53 -4.98
C GLN A 87 12.25 13.90 -4.49
N LEU A 88 12.26 12.58 -4.24
CA LEU A 88 11.11 11.87 -3.70
C LEU A 88 10.73 12.39 -2.31
N LEU A 89 11.69 12.50 -1.39
CA LEU A 89 11.44 13.04 -0.06
C LEU A 89 10.96 14.51 -0.10
N ALA A 90 11.48 15.32 -1.02
CA ALA A 90 10.97 16.68 -1.25
C ALA A 90 9.53 16.67 -1.75
N SER A 91 9.18 15.76 -2.68
CA SER A 91 7.82 15.57 -3.17
C SER A 91 6.85 15.15 -2.05
N ILE A 92 7.28 14.27 -1.14
CA ILE A 92 6.49 13.87 0.03
C ILE A 92 6.22 15.08 0.93
N ARG A 93 7.24 15.88 1.26
CA ARG A 93 7.07 17.11 2.04
C ARG A 93 6.12 18.12 1.40
N GLY A 94 6.17 18.24 0.08
CA GLY A 94 5.31 19.15 -0.70
C GLY A 94 3.89 18.63 -0.95
N SER A 95 3.61 17.35 -0.69
CA SER A 95 2.32 16.72 -1.04
C SER A 95 1.13 17.18 -0.19
N GLY A 96 1.37 17.75 0.99
CA GLY A 96 0.33 18.10 1.95
C GLY A 96 -0.36 16.90 2.60
N LYS A 97 0.07 15.67 2.32
CA LYS A 97 -0.50 14.44 2.90
C LYS A 97 -0.10 14.26 4.35
N LYS A 98 -0.90 13.54 5.12
CA LYS A 98 -0.56 13.18 6.50
C LYS A 98 0.54 12.12 6.55
N ALA A 99 0.47 11.18 5.61
CA ALA A 99 1.45 10.13 5.43
C ALA A 99 1.58 9.74 3.95
N THR A 100 2.74 9.20 3.59
CA THR A 100 2.98 8.60 2.27
C THR A 100 3.60 7.23 2.45
N LEU A 101 2.96 6.21 1.89
CA LEU A 101 3.54 4.87 1.76
C LEU A 101 4.28 4.80 0.43
N VAL A 102 5.57 4.62 0.48
CA VAL A 102 6.43 4.39 -0.68
C VAL A 102 6.67 2.89 -0.81
N ASN A 103 6.34 2.31 -1.96
CA ASN A 103 6.65 0.91 -2.25
C ASN A 103 7.72 0.82 -3.34
N ALA A 104 8.86 0.22 -2.99
CA ALA A 104 9.94 -0.08 -3.93
C ALA A 104 9.70 -1.44 -4.58
N TRP A 105 9.70 -1.47 -5.90
CA TRP A 105 9.39 -2.65 -6.69
C TRP A 105 10.22 -2.72 -7.98
N ALA A 106 10.08 -3.80 -8.74
CA ALA A 106 10.64 -3.92 -10.09
C ALA A 106 9.76 -4.83 -10.97
N SER A 107 9.82 -4.61 -12.28
CA SER A 107 9.02 -5.38 -13.25
C SER A 107 9.35 -6.87 -13.27
N TRP A 108 10.58 -7.24 -12.95
CA TRP A 108 11.06 -8.62 -12.84
C TRP A 108 10.80 -9.27 -11.47
N CYS A 109 10.35 -8.49 -10.46
CA CYS A 109 10.11 -8.98 -9.12
C CYS A 109 8.72 -9.62 -9.00
N GLY A 110 8.66 -10.94 -8.95
CA GLY A 110 7.39 -11.68 -8.84
C GLY A 110 6.53 -11.31 -7.64
N PRO A 111 7.07 -11.34 -6.40
CA PRO A 111 6.34 -10.89 -5.21
C PRO A 111 5.83 -9.46 -5.30
N CYS A 112 6.65 -8.53 -5.82
CA CYS A 112 6.24 -7.14 -6.01
C CYS A 112 4.98 -7.03 -6.88
N ARG A 113 4.99 -7.75 -7.99
CA ARG A 113 3.86 -7.76 -8.94
C ARG A 113 2.56 -8.26 -8.31
N ARG A 114 2.62 -9.20 -7.37
CA ARG A 114 1.43 -9.68 -6.65
C ARG A 114 0.88 -8.66 -5.66
N GLU A 115 1.75 -7.86 -5.06
CA GLU A 115 1.40 -6.85 -4.05
C GLU A 115 0.72 -5.61 -4.68
N LEU A 116 1.12 -5.19 -5.88
CA LEU A 116 0.68 -3.94 -6.48
C LEU A 116 -0.86 -3.79 -6.62
N PRO A 117 -1.64 -4.80 -7.04
CA PRO A 117 -3.11 -4.69 -7.10
C PRO A 117 -3.73 -4.43 -5.73
N MET A 118 -3.21 -5.03 -4.67
CA MET A 118 -3.65 -4.77 -3.29
C MET A 118 -3.34 -3.33 -2.89
N LEU A 119 -2.13 -2.83 -3.18
CA LEU A 119 -1.76 -1.45 -2.90
C LEU A 119 -2.63 -0.46 -3.68
N GLN A 120 -2.99 -0.76 -4.93
CA GLN A 120 -3.93 0.04 -5.72
C GLN A 120 -5.31 0.13 -5.06
N ALA A 121 -5.85 -0.99 -4.58
CA ALA A 121 -7.13 -1.01 -3.87
C ALA A 121 -7.05 -0.26 -2.53
N LEU A 122 -5.99 -0.49 -1.77
CA LEU A 122 -5.75 0.15 -0.48
C LEU A 122 -5.64 1.67 -0.60
N ALA A 123 -5.03 2.16 -1.67
CA ALA A 123 -4.88 3.60 -1.91
C ALA A 123 -6.23 4.32 -2.00
N ALA A 124 -7.24 3.69 -2.61
CA ALA A 124 -8.59 4.26 -2.70
C ALA A 124 -9.22 4.45 -1.30
N ASN A 125 -9.01 3.47 -0.41
CA ASN A 125 -9.54 3.48 0.96
C ASN A 125 -8.81 4.46 1.88
N LEU A 126 -7.52 4.70 1.65
CA LEU A 126 -6.69 5.55 2.50
C LEU A 126 -6.63 7.01 2.04
N LYS A 127 -6.91 7.29 0.78
CA LYS A 127 -6.89 8.65 0.22
C LYS A 127 -7.75 9.65 1.01
N PRO A 128 -9.01 9.32 1.41
CA PRO A 128 -9.82 10.24 2.23
C PRO A 128 -9.22 10.53 3.61
N GLN A 129 -8.40 9.62 4.11
CA GLN A 129 -7.73 9.76 5.41
C GLN A 129 -6.46 10.65 5.33
N GLY A 130 -6.07 11.05 4.11
CA GLY A 130 -4.89 11.88 3.87
C GLY A 130 -3.60 11.07 3.68
N VAL A 131 -3.71 9.79 3.34
CA VAL A 131 -2.57 8.93 2.98
C VAL A 131 -2.46 8.85 1.47
N GLU A 132 -1.23 8.88 0.97
CA GLU A 132 -0.89 8.63 -0.43
C GLU A 132 -0.04 7.37 -0.52
N ILE A 133 -0.28 6.54 -1.54
CA ILE A 133 0.60 5.42 -1.88
C ILE A 133 1.29 5.76 -3.19
N VAL A 134 2.61 5.65 -3.22
CA VAL A 134 3.44 5.89 -4.42
C VAL A 134 4.34 4.70 -4.67
N LEU A 135 4.60 4.43 -5.93
CA LEU A 135 5.45 3.34 -6.38
C LEU A 135 6.80 3.88 -6.86
N VAL A 136 7.87 3.18 -6.53
CA VAL A 136 9.20 3.50 -7.02
C VAL A 136 9.80 2.25 -7.65
N SER A 137 9.94 2.26 -8.97
CA SER A 137 10.63 1.19 -9.68
C SER A 137 12.15 1.36 -9.53
N VAL A 138 12.80 0.25 -9.19
CA VAL A 138 14.27 0.11 -9.23
C VAL A 138 14.73 -0.63 -10.48
N ASP A 139 13.88 -0.72 -11.51
CA ASP A 139 14.27 -1.25 -12.80
C ASP A 139 15.42 -0.41 -13.40
N GLU A 140 16.25 -1.07 -14.16
CA GLU A 140 17.23 -0.34 -15.00
C GLU A 140 16.49 0.46 -16.07
N GLU A 141 17.10 1.55 -16.54
CA GLU A 141 16.51 2.42 -17.56
C GLU A 141 16.06 1.67 -18.82
N LYS A 142 16.85 0.67 -19.26
CA LYS A 142 16.50 -0.18 -20.42
C LYS A 142 15.23 -1.02 -20.20
N ASP A 143 14.83 -1.26 -18.95
CA ASP A 143 13.68 -2.08 -18.57
C ASP A 143 12.44 -1.24 -18.16
N GLU A 144 12.53 0.10 -18.23
CA GLU A 144 11.43 1.00 -17.91
C GLU A 144 10.14 0.66 -18.67
N ALA A 145 10.25 0.31 -19.95
CA ALA A 145 9.11 -0.08 -20.77
C ALA A 145 8.37 -1.31 -20.20
N LYS A 146 9.08 -2.23 -19.57
CA LYS A 146 8.48 -3.41 -18.91
C LYS A 146 7.68 -3.00 -17.67
N ALA A 147 8.24 -2.09 -16.87
CA ALA A 147 7.55 -1.55 -15.70
C ALA A 147 6.28 -0.78 -16.11
N VAL A 148 6.36 0.10 -17.11
CA VAL A 148 5.21 0.83 -17.64
C VAL A 148 4.14 -0.11 -18.19
N SER A 149 4.53 -1.11 -19.00
CA SER A 149 3.60 -2.11 -19.53
C SER A 149 2.88 -2.85 -18.40
N TYR A 150 3.62 -3.32 -17.40
CA TYR A 150 3.03 -4.02 -16.26
C TYR A 150 1.99 -3.16 -15.54
N LEU A 151 2.30 -1.91 -15.21
CA LEU A 151 1.37 -1.00 -14.54
C LEU A 151 0.10 -0.79 -15.36
N LYS A 152 0.26 -0.57 -16.67
CA LYS A 152 -0.86 -0.37 -17.61
C LYS A 152 -1.74 -1.62 -17.71
N ASP A 153 -1.13 -2.79 -17.91
CA ASP A 153 -1.85 -4.06 -18.15
C ASP A 153 -2.63 -4.51 -16.90
N ASN A 154 -2.18 -4.09 -15.72
CA ASN A 154 -2.84 -4.37 -14.44
C ASN A 154 -3.63 -3.20 -13.87
N HIS A 155 -3.88 -2.15 -14.68
CA HIS A 155 -4.68 -0.98 -14.31
C HIS A 155 -4.17 -0.28 -13.02
N ILE A 156 -2.86 -0.29 -12.81
CA ILE A 156 -2.24 0.40 -11.68
C ILE A 156 -2.09 1.87 -12.05
N THR A 157 -2.81 2.73 -11.35
CA THR A 157 -2.84 4.19 -11.58
C THR A 157 -2.17 4.99 -10.49
N LEU A 158 -1.52 4.32 -9.54
CA LEU A 158 -0.73 4.96 -8.49
C LEU A 158 0.39 5.79 -9.12
N ARG A 159 0.68 6.93 -8.50
CA ARG A 159 1.83 7.75 -8.90
C ARG A 159 3.10 6.90 -8.81
N SER A 160 3.78 6.81 -9.93
CA SER A 160 4.89 5.87 -10.10
C SER A 160 6.14 6.61 -10.55
N TYR A 161 7.25 6.22 -9.96
CA TYR A 161 8.57 6.77 -10.23
C TYR A 161 9.53 5.68 -10.71
N LEU A 162 10.56 6.07 -11.45
CA LEU A 162 11.75 5.27 -11.75
C LEU A 162 12.95 5.90 -11.05
N VAL A 163 13.74 5.10 -10.36
CA VAL A 163 14.98 5.57 -9.75
C VAL A 163 15.89 6.16 -10.82
N SER A 164 16.36 7.38 -10.60
CA SER A 164 17.36 8.05 -11.43
C SER A 164 18.73 7.92 -10.79
N GLY A 165 19.71 7.47 -11.57
CA GLY A 165 21.05 7.25 -11.07
C GLY A 165 21.22 5.88 -10.39
N SER A 166 22.04 5.82 -9.35
CA SER A 166 22.37 4.58 -8.65
C SER A 166 21.26 4.15 -7.69
N VAL A 167 20.80 2.90 -7.80
CA VAL A 167 19.89 2.29 -6.82
C VAL A 167 20.53 2.24 -5.42
N ALA A 168 21.86 2.12 -5.35
CA ALA A 168 22.57 2.14 -4.06
C ALA A 168 22.45 3.51 -3.36
N ASP A 169 22.60 4.62 -4.11
CA ASP A 169 22.43 5.96 -3.55
C ASP A 169 20.96 6.22 -3.17
N PHE A 170 20.02 5.75 -3.99
CA PHE A 170 18.61 5.83 -3.67
C PHE A 170 18.30 5.12 -2.35
N LYS A 171 18.78 3.89 -2.16
CA LYS A 171 18.63 3.13 -0.91
C LYS A 171 19.20 3.89 0.28
N GLN A 172 20.42 4.40 0.13
CA GLN A 172 21.09 5.14 1.20
C GLN A 172 20.29 6.38 1.61
N GLY A 173 19.67 7.08 0.67
CA GLY A 173 18.86 8.27 0.95
C GLY A 173 17.48 7.97 1.52
N ILE A 174 16.88 6.82 1.20
CA ILE A 174 15.54 6.44 1.68
C ILE A 174 15.62 5.77 3.06
N ASN A 175 16.44 4.74 3.20
CA ASN A 175 16.66 4.03 4.45
C ASN A 175 18.01 3.28 4.38
N PRO A 176 19.07 3.77 5.04
CA PRO A 176 20.38 3.12 5.05
C PRO A 176 20.36 1.67 5.55
N ARG A 177 19.35 1.32 6.37
CA ARG A 177 19.16 -0.04 6.89
C ARG A 177 18.46 -0.99 5.92
N TRP A 178 17.92 -0.47 4.80
CA TRP A 178 17.31 -1.33 3.78
C TRP A 178 18.38 -2.11 3.01
N PRO A 179 18.43 -3.45 3.11
CA PRO A 179 19.46 -4.25 2.43
C PRO A 179 19.26 -4.30 0.91
N GLY A 180 18.12 -3.82 0.37
CA GLY A 180 17.79 -3.81 -1.05
C GLY A 180 16.90 -4.97 -1.48
N MET A 181 16.33 -5.73 -0.53
CA MET A 181 15.31 -6.72 -0.88
C MET A 181 14.06 -6.05 -1.45
N LEU A 182 13.38 -6.75 -2.34
CA LEU A 182 12.14 -6.33 -2.97
C LEU A 182 11.03 -7.38 -2.77
N PRO A 183 9.78 -6.93 -2.63
CA PRO A 183 9.36 -5.54 -2.46
C PRO A 183 9.83 -4.95 -1.13
N ALA A 184 9.73 -3.64 -1.00
CA ALA A 184 9.97 -2.97 0.27
C ALA A 184 9.03 -1.77 0.42
N SER A 185 8.39 -1.64 1.57
CA SER A 185 7.45 -0.56 1.83
C SER A 185 7.94 0.34 2.95
N PHE A 186 7.82 1.66 2.77
CA PHE A 186 8.31 2.69 3.66
C PHE A 186 7.18 3.67 3.97
N LEU A 187 6.81 3.80 5.22
CA LEU A 187 5.83 4.79 5.66
C LEU A 187 6.56 6.06 6.09
N PHE A 188 6.25 7.16 5.44
CA PHE A 188 6.77 8.49 5.78
C PHE A 188 5.67 9.37 6.36
N ASP A 189 6.04 10.21 7.33
CA ASP A 189 5.18 11.30 7.82
C ASP A 189 5.17 12.49 6.85
N ARG A 190 4.37 13.51 7.16
CA ARG A 190 4.30 14.77 6.39
C ARG A 190 5.67 15.44 6.21
N GLY A 191 6.57 15.31 7.17
CA GLY A 191 7.92 15.85 7.14
C GLY A 191 8.90 15.01 6.34
N ALA A 192 8.43 13.93 5.70
CA ALA A 192 9.26 12.91 5.05
C ALA A 192 10.25 12.23 6.02
N ARG A 193 9.88 12.06 7.27
CA ARG A 193 10.62 11.21 8.22
C ARG A 193 10.10 9.81 8.10
N LEU A 194 10.99 8.83 8.02
CA LEU A 194 10.63 7.41 8.00
C LEU A 194 10.00 7.05 9.35
N VAL A 195 8.77 6.53 9.31
CA VAL A 195 7.96 6.13 10.46
C VAL A 195 8.03 4.62 10.66
N HIS A 196 7.93 3.87 9.56
CA HIS A 196 7.95 2.41 9.59
C HIS A 196 8.49 1.84 8.28
N PHE A 197 9.02 0.62 8.33
CA PHE A 197 9.60 -0.09 7.19
C PHE A 197 9.18 -1.55 7.20
N TRP A 198 8.74 -2.05 6.05
CA TRP A 198 8.48 -3.46 5.79
C TRP A 198 9.44 -3.96 4.71
N GLY A 199 10.21 -4.98 5.03
CA GLY A 199 11.10 -5.64 4.07
C GLY A 199 10.49 -6.95 3.59
N GLY A 200 10.30 -7.09 2.29
CA GLY A 200 9.60 -8.21 1.68
C GLY A 200 8.15 -7.87 1.33
N GLU A 201 7.43 -8.88 0.79
CA GLU A 201 6.01 -8.75 0.46
C GLU A 201 5.20 -8.44 1.73
N ALA A 202 4.48 -7.32 1.73
CA ALA A 202 3.65 -6.89 2.83
C ALA A 202 2.16 -7.08 2.46
N PHE A 203 1.37 -7.48 3.46
CA PHE A 203 -0.05 -7.74 3.29
C PHE A 203 -0.90 -6.63 3.90
N GLU A 204 -2.15 -6.52 3.46
CA GLU A 204 -3.06 -5.48 3.96
C GLU A 204 -3.21 -5.51 5.48
N ASN A 205 -3.30 -6.72 6.06
CA ASN A 205 -3.40 -6.92 7.51
C ASN A 205 -2.13 -6.52 8.30
N GLU A 206 -1.01 -6.27 7.61
CA GLU A 206 0.23 -5.76 8.20
C GLU A 206 0.34 -4.24 8.01
N LEU A 207 -0.04 -3.75 6.82
CA LEU A 207 0.06 -2.33 6.47
C LEU A 207 -0.99 -1.48 7.19
N VAL A 208 -2.26 -1.91 7.15
CA VAL A 208 -3.39 -1.10 7.62
C VAL A 208 -3.29 -0.79 9.11
N PRO A 209 -3.05 -1.75 10.03
CA PRO A 209 -2.99 -1.45 11.46
C PRO A 209 -1.89 -0.44 11.83
N VAL A 210 -0.76 -0.49 11.15
CA VAL A 210 0.36 0.46 11.39
C VAL A 210 -0.02 1.86 10.90
N MET A 211 -0.62 1.96 9.72
CA MET A 211 -1.06 3.25 9.17
C MET A 211 -2.19 3.86 10.00
N GLU A 212 -3.15 3.07 10.46
CA GLU A 212 -4.23 3.53 11.34
C GLU A 212 -3.70 3.99 12.70
N ALA A 213 -2.77 3.23 13.28
CA ALA A 213 -2.11 3.63 14.53
C ALA A 213 -1.37 4.95 14.37
N PHE A 214 -0.63 5.11 13.26
CA PHE A 214 0.06 6.36 12.94
C PHE A 214 -0.91 7.54 12.80
N LEU A 215 -1.99 7.36 12.03
CA LEU A 215 -2.99 8.41 11.80
C LEU A 215 -3.73 8.80 13.08
N ALA A 216 -3.90 7.85 14.00
CA ALA A 216 -4.50 8.07 15.31
C ALA A 216 -3.52 8.63 16.36
N GLY A 217 -2.25 8.88 15.98
CA GLY A 217 -1.20 9.33 16.93
C GLY A 217 -0.83 8.30 17.99
N LYS A 218 -1.13 7.02 17.74
CA LYS A 218 -0.78 5.92 18.66
C LYS A 218 0.66 5.47 18.46
N PRO A 219 1.30 4.89 19.49
CA PRO A 219 2.60 4.25 19.34
C PRO A 219 2.56 3.17 18.25
N ILE A 220 3.54 3.19 17.37
CA ILE A 220 3.75 2.16 16.35
C ILE A 220 4.78 1.18 16.88
N ALA A 221 4.51 -0.12 16.76
CA ALA A 221 5.50 -1.14 17.08
C ALA A 221 6.77 -0.93 16.25
N ALA A 222 7.92 -1.21 16.85
CA ALA A 222 9.20 -1.13 16.15
C ALA A 222 9.17 -1.94 14.84
N GLU A 223 9.96 -1.48 13.87
CA GLU A 223 10.06 -2.04 12.52
C GLU A 223 9.95 -3.57 12.48
N THR A 224 9.01 -4.11 11.72
CA THR A 224 8.97 -5.53 11.40
C THR A 224 10.07 -5.83 10.41
N ASN A 225 11.22 -6.24 10.93
CA ASN A 225 12.35 -6.71 10.12
C ASN A 225 12.09 -8.16 9.71
N TYR A 226 11.60 -8.39 8.51
CA TYR A 226 11.65 -9.72 7.92
C TYR A 226 13.11 -10.14 7.73
N GLY A 227 13.58 -11.05 8.59
CA GLY A 227 14.85 -11.75 8.43
C GLY A 227 16.10 -11.17 9.10
N LEU A 228 16.02 -10.02 9.74
CA LEU A 228 17.12 -9.54 10.61
C LEU A 228 16.65 -9.56 12.06
N ALA A 229 17.19 -10.50 12.83
CA ALA A 229 16.94 -10.55 14.27
C ALA A 229 17.29 -9.20 14.91
N PRO A 230 16.46 -8.66 15.82
CA PRO A 230 16.80 -7.44 16.53
C PRO A 230 18.09 -7.68 17.32
N GLY A 231 19.16 -7.01 16.98
CA GLY A 231 20.39 -7.03 17.73
C GLY A 231 21.70 -7.29 16.98
N LYS A 232 21.76 -7.24 15.67
CA LYS A 232 23.03 -7.31 14.93
C LYS A 232 23.17 -6.16 13.95
N LEU A 233 23.25 -4.95 14.49
CA LEU A 233 23.85 -3.79 13.83
C LEU A 233 24.78 -3.15 14.86
N GLU A 234 25.99 -3.72 15.02
CA GLU A 234 27.17 -3.01 15.51
C GLU A 234 27.91 -2.45 14.32
#